data_791ccaad5ea3810c50425b5dfd031184
#
_entry.id   791ccaad5ea3810c50425b5dfd031184
#
_cell.length_a   1.000
_cell.length_b   1.000
_cell.length_c   1.000
_cell.angle_alpha   90.00
_cell.angle_beta   90.00
_cell.angle_gamma   90.00
#
_symmetry.space_group_name_H-M   'P 1'
#
loop_
_entity.id
_entity.type
_entity.pdbx_description
1 polymer ?
#
loop_
_entity_poly.entity_id
_entity_poly.type
_entity_poly.pdbx_seq_one_letter_code
_entity_poly.pdbx_strand_id
1 'polypeptide(L)'
;FRRGVTEGEIDPKSMKRATYSVLALAAAVGCTMLLYGPWWLIIVGVLIMIFALAYSAGPYPLSHHGLGDVAVVIFFGIIPVTFTCFLQTGSWEGMDIIIPASLAVGLLAANVLIVNNYRDMEDDAVVGKRTTVVIFGRRFMSLAYLLSGIAGMAAMIPVWTRLPLWALAVPVVYIVLHFMVWLQLRQATGSTLNPLLGRTAVNLLLFSLLFISASLVV
;
A
#
# COMPACT_ATOMS: atom_id res chain seq x y z
N PHE A 1 7.36 -19.79 -3.95
CA PHE A 1 7.09 -19.32 -2.58
C PHE A 1 6.12 -20.27 -1.90
N ARG A 2 6.52 -20.85 -0.75
CA ARG A 2 5.66 -21.79 -0.01
C ARG A 2 4.45 -21.07 0.58
N ARG A 3 3.26 -21.57 0.25
CA ARG A 3 1.99 -21.04 0.79
C ARG A 3 1.44 -22.07 1.78
N GLY A 4 1.48 -21.77 3.07
CA GLY A 4 1.20 -22.73 4.15
C GLY A 4 -0.11 -23.49 4.02
N VAL A 5 -1.18 -22.91 3.48
CA VAL A 5 -2.46 -23.61 3.26
C VAL A 5 -2.43 -24.46 2.00
N THR A 6 -1.85 -23.96 0.90
CA THR A 6 -1.84 -24.66 -0.40
C THR A 6 -0.91 -25.87 -0.37
N GLU A 7 0.16 -25.81 0.44
CA GLU A 7 1.12 -26.91 0.63
C GLU A 7 0.73 -27.86 1.79
N GLY A 8 -0.41 -27.60 2.44
CA GLY A 8 -0.91 -28.46 3.51
C GLY A 8 -0.22 -28.29 4.87
N GLU A 9 0.66 -27.29 5.02
CA GLU A 9 1.33 -26.99 6.30
C GLU A 9 0.35 -26.42 7.34
N ILE A 10 -0.69 -25.72 6.88
CA ILE A 10 -1.73 -25.14 7.74
C ILE A 10 -3.10 -25.63 7.29
N ASP A 11 -3.86 -26.21 8.22
CA ASP A 11 -5.24 -26.60 7.95
C ASP A 11 -6.12 -25.40 7.57
N PRO A 12 -6.90 -25.46 6.47
CA PRO A 12 -7.77 -24.38 6.01
C PRO A 12 -8.75 -23.87 7.07
N LYS A 13 -9.26 -24.75 7.95
CA LYS A 13 -10.17 -24.36 9.04
C LYS A 13 -9.44 -23.53 10.10
N SER A 14 -8.20 -23.90 10.41
CA SER A 14 -7.35 -23.17 11.34
C SER A 14 -6.99 -21.78 10.80
N MET A 15 -6.64 -21.68 9.52
CA MET A 15 -6.40 -20.39 8.86
C MET A 15 -7.65 -19.51 8.90
N LYS A 16 -8.81 -20.07 8.57
CA LYS A 16 -10.09 -19.35 8.60
C LYS A 16 -10.42 -18.84 10.01
N ARG A 17 -10.25 -19.67 11.06
CA ARG A 17 -10.43 -19.26 12.45
C ARG A 17 -9.48 -18.12 12.83
N ALA A 18 -8.20 -18.23 12.51
CA ALA A 18 -7.21 -17.17 12.77
C ALA A 18 -7.61 -15.85 12.08
N THR A 19 -8.03 -15.91 10.82
CA THR A 19 -8.48 -14.72 10.08
C THR A 19 -9.65 -14.03 10.77
N TYR A 20 -10.70 -14.77 11.15
CA TYR A 20 -11.84 -14.17 11.84
C TYR A 20 -11.51 -13.69 13.25
N SER A 21 -10.60 -14.37 13.96
CA SER A 21 -10.16 -13.91 15.28
C SER A 21 -9.40 -12.59 15.19
N VAL A 22 -8.51 -12.45 14.20
CA VAL A 22 -7.78 -11.19 13.96
C VAL A 22 -8.73 -10.07 13.53
N LEU A 23 -9.71 -10.36 12.65
CA LEU A 23 -10.72 -9.38 12.26
C LEU A 23 -11.58 -8.93 13.45
N ALA A 24 -11.99 -9.85 14.32
CA ALA A 24 -12.75 -9.52 15.54
C ALA A 24 -11.91 -8.64 16.49
N LEU A 25 -10.63 -8.97 16.67
CA LEU A 25 -9.71 -8.18 17.47
C LEU A 25 -9.51 -6.77 16.86
N ALA A 26 -9.32 -6.70 15.55
CA ALA A 26 -9.20 -5.43 14.84
C ALA A 26 -10.47 -4.57 14.98
N ALA A 27 -11.66 -5.19 14.91
CA ALA A 27 -12.92 -4.51 15.15
C ALA A 27 -13.03 -3.99 16.59
N ALA A 28 -12.65 -4.82 17.58
CA ALA A 28 -12.67 -4.41 18.99
C ALA A 28 -11.73 -3.22 19.24
N VAL A 29 -10.51 -3.28 18.72
CA VAL A 29 -9.55 -2.16 18.78
C VAL A 29 -10.10 -0.95 18.02
N GLY A 30 -10.68 -1.13 16.82
CA GLY A 30 -11.29 -0.06 16.04
C GLY A 30 -12.43 0.64 16.77
N CYS A 31 -13.23 -0.09 17.56
CA CYS A 31 -14.27 0.49 18.39
C CYS A 31 -13.73 1.44 19.46
N THR A 32 -12.50 1.29 19.93
CA THR A 32 -11.88 2.23 20.87
C THR A 32 -11.70 3.63 20.26
N MET A 33 -11.63 3.74 18.93
CA MET A 33 -11.54 5.04 18.25
C MET A 33 -12.77 5.91 18.45
N LEU A 34 -13.92 5.31 18.84
CA LEU A 34 -15.13 6.04 19.20
C LEU A 34 -14.98 6.86 20.48
N LEU A 35 -13.99 6.58 21.30
CA LEU A 35 -13.64 7.41 22.45
C LEU A 35 -13.04 8.77 22.04
N TYR A 36 -12.52 8.86 20.81
CA TYR A 36 -11.80 10.02 20.30
C TYR A 36 -12.46 10.65 19.07
N GLY A 37 -13.49 10.01 18.50
CA GLY A 37 -14.12 10.47 17.28
C GLY A 37 -15.62 10.19 17.21
N PRO A 38 -16.31 10.72 16.19
CA PRO A 38 -17.74 10.61 16.04
C PRO A 38 -18.20 9.19 15.71
N TRP A 39 -19.44 8.87 16.02
CA TRP A 39 -20.04 7.54 15.87
C TRP A 39 -20.01 6.99 14.42
N TRP A 40 -20.00 7.86 13.40
CA TRP A 40 -19.97 7.44 11.99
C TRP A 40 -18.66 6.74 11.60
N LEU A 41 -17.61 6.81 12.43
CA LEU A 41 -16.39 6.01 12.25
C LEU A 41 -16.66 4.50 12.25
N ILE A 42 -17.75 4.05 12.88
CA ILE A 42 -18.20 2.65 12.79
C ILE A 42 -18.47 2.29 11.33
N ILE A 43 -19.12 3.16 10.58
CA ILE A 43 -19.44 2.92 9.16
C ILE A 43 -18.15 2.74 8.36
N VAL A 44 -17.14 3.59 8.59
CA VAL A 44 -15.83 3.49 7.95
C VAL A 44 -15.16 2.16 8.31
N GLY A 45 -15.15 1.78 9.60
CA GLY A 45 -14.60 0.52 10.06
C GLY A 45 -15.28 -0.70 9.43
N VAL A 46 -16.62 -0.69 9.36
CA VAL A 46 -17.39 -1.76 8.69
C VAL A 46 -17.06 -1.84 7.21
N LEU A 47 -16.98 -0.71 6.51
CA LEU A 47 -16.58 -0.70 5.09
C LEU A 47 -15.17 -1.24 4.90
N ILE A 48 -14.21 -0.85 5.73
CA ILE A 48 -12.84 -1.39 5.67
C ILE A 48 -12.85 -2.92 5.84
N MET A 49 -13.62 -3.46 6.79
CA MET A 49 -13.74 -4.90 7.01
C MET A 49 -14.38 -5.63 5.82
N ILE A 50 -15.44 -5.07 5.25
CA ILE A 50 -16.08 -5.61 4.04
C ILE A 50 -15.09 -5.67 2.88
N PHE A 51 -14.36 -4.59 2.63
CA PHE A 51 -13.36 -4.55 1.58
C PHE A 51 -12.15 -5.44 1.84
N ALA A 52 -11.72 -5.58 3.10
CA ALA A 52 -10.65 -6.52 3.48
C ALA A 52 -11.03 -7.98 3.14
N LEU A 53 -12.28 -8.37 3.40
CA LEU A 53 -12.80 -9.67 3.00
C LEU A 53 -12.96 -9.78 1.49
N ALA A 54 -13.56 -8.77 0.85
CA ALA A 54 -13.78 -8.74 -0.59
C ALA A 54 -12.48 -8.68 -1.41
N TYR A 55 -11.37 -8.29 -0.80
CA TYR A 55 -10.06 -8.29 -1.45
C TYR A 55 -9.63 -9.70 -1.88
N SER A 56 -9.83 -10.71 -1.01
CA SER A 56 -9.36 -12.08 -1.23
C SER A 56 -10.47 -13.12 -1.31
N ALA A 57 -11.71 -12.79 -0.94
CA ALA A 57 -12.81 -13.73 -0.81
C ALA A 57 -14.10 -13.20 -1.45
N GLY A 58 -15.08 -14.10 -1.65
CA GLY A 58 -16.38 -13.76 -2.24
C GLY A 58 -16.45 -14.08 -3.72
N PRO A 59 -17.58 -13.72 -4.37
CA PRO A 59 -17.83 -14.05 -5.78
C PRO A 59 -16.98 -13.24 -6.75
N TYR A 60 -16.45 -12.08 -6.31
CA TYR A 60 -15.63 -11.17 -7.12
C TYR A 60 -14.45 -10.62 -6.31
N PRO A 61 -13.42 -11.45 -6.02
CA PRO A 61 -12.27 -10.98 -5.25
C PRO A 61 -11.51 -9.87 -5.98
N LEU A 62 -11.31 -8.71 -5.36
CA LEU A 62 -10.65 -7.55 -5.98
C LEU A 62 -9.24 -7.87 -6.46
N SER A 63 -8.50 -8.68 -5.68
CA SER A 63 -7.14 -9.13 -6.03
C SER A 63 -7.08 -10.00 -7.29
N HIS A 64 -8.21 -10.60 -7.72
CA HIS A 64 -8.29 -11.44 -8.92
C HIS A 64 -8.73 -10.68 -10.18
N HIS A 65 -9.10 -9.40 -10.05
CA HIS A 65 -9.70 -8.63 -11.14
C HIS A 65 -8.93 -7.34 -11.47
N GLY A 66 -7.63 -7.28 -11.15
CA GLY A 66 -6.78 -6.12 -11.45
C GLY A 66 -7.07 -4.88 -10.59
N LEU A 67 -7.89 -5.02 -9.56
CA LEU A 67 -8.25 -3.89 -8.67
C LEU A 67 -7.35 -3.79 -7.44
N GLY A 68 -6.38 -4.69 -7.31
CA GLY A 68 -5.50 -4.77 -6.13
C GLY A 68 -4.69 -3.49 -5.91
N ASP A 69 -4.09 -2.93 -6.97
CA ASP A 69 -3.24 -1.76 -6.84
C ASP A 69 -4.05 -0.53 -6.40
N VAL A 70 -5.25 -0.35 -6.96
CA VAL A 70 -6.18 0.73 -6.55
C VAL A 70 -6.62 0.53 -5.10
N ALA A 71 -6.95 -0.70 -4.71
CA ALA A 71 -7.31 -1.01 -3.33
C ALA A 71 -6.18 -0.67 -2.36
N VAL A 72 -4.92 -0.97 -2.72
CA VAL A 72 -3.76 -0.59 -1.89
C VAL A 72 -3.62 0.92 -1.77
N VAL A 73 -3.77 1.69 -2.84
CA VAL A 73 -3.73 3.17 -2.75
C VAL A 73 -4.78 3.68 -1.77
N ILE A 74 -5.98 3.14 -1.80
CA ILE A 74 -7.07 3.57 -0.92
C ILE A 74 -6.84 3.12 0.52
N PHE A 75 -6.58 1.82 0.74
CA PHE A 75 -6.59 1.21 2.08
C PHE A 75 -5.23 1.26 2.80
N PHE A 76 -4.13 1.54 2.11
CA PHE A 76 -2.80 1.72 2.70
C PHE A 76 -2.27 3.15 2.59
N GLY A 77 -2.95 4.02 1.85
CA GLY A 77 -2.63 5.43 1.70
C GLY A 77 -3.75 6.33 2.18
N ILE A 78 -4.79 6.49 1.35
CA ILE A 78 -5.81 7.53 1.57
C ILE A 78 -6.52 7.35 2.92
N ILE A 79 -7.10 6.20 3.17
CA ILE A 79 -7.89 5.96 4.41
C ILE A 79 -7.01 6.09 5.66
N PRO A 80 -5.90 5.33 5.83
CA PRO A 80 -5.17 5.40 7.08
C PRO A 80 -4.57 6.78 7.35
N VAL A 81 -4.04 7.47 6.35
CA VAL A 81 -3.45 8.80 6.56
C VAL A 81 -4.52 9.83 6.91
N THR A 82 -5.59 9.93 6.12
CA THR A 82 -6.64 10.95 6.32
C THR A 82 -7.39 10.75 7.64
N PHE A 83 -7.79 9.51 7.94
CA PHE A 83 -8.55 9.23 9.17
C PHE A 83 -7.67 9.29 10.44
N THR A 84 -6.38 8.95 10.34
CA THR A 84 -5.46 9.15 11.48
C THR A 84 -5.31 10.63 11.78
N CYS A 85 -5.11 11.48 10.76
CA CYS A 85 -5.08 12.93 10.96
C CYS A 85 -6.38 13.45 11.57
N PHE A 86 -7.53 13.04 11.04
CA PHE A 86 -8.85 13.43 11.56
C PHE A 86 -9.01 13.02 13.04
N LEU A 87 -8.65 11.80 13.41
CA LEU A 87 -8.76 11.32 14.79
C LEU A 87 -7.87 12.09 15.77
N GLN A 88 -6.71 12.57 15.32
CA GLN A 88 -5.79 13.33 16.15
C GLN A 88 -6.18 14.80 16.30
N THR A 89 -6.75 15.40 15.24
CA THR A 89 -7.06 16.83 15.21
C THR A 89 -8.52 17.15 15.48
N GLY A 90 -9.42 16.17 15.32
CA GLY A 90 -10.87 16.37 15.35
C GLY A 90 -11.41 17.21 14.17
N SER A 91 -10.59 17.53 13.19
CA SER A 91 -10.88 18.45 12.09
C SER A 91 -10.47 17.89 10.74
N TRP A 92 -11.10 18.40 9.66
CA TRP A 92 -10.71 18.17 8.28
C TRP A 92 -9.86 19.31 7.71
N GLU A 93 -9.34 20.19 8.55
CA GLU A 93 -8.41 21.24 8.13
C GLU A 93 -7.09 20.64 7.66
N GLY A 94 -6.42 21.32 6.72
CA GLY A 94 -5.14 20.87 6.17
C GLY A 94 -5.25 19.74 5.13
N MET A 95 -6.47 19.44 4.62
CA MET A 95 -6.65 18.42 3.57
C MET A 95 -5.86 18.71 2.29
N ASP A 96 -5.54 19.95 2.02
CA ASP A 96 -4.65 20.37 0.92
C ASP A 96 -3.20 19.86 1.06
N ILE A 97 -2.79 19.44 2.25
CA ILE A 97 -1.52 18.75 2.54
C ILE A 97 -1.74 17.26 2.75
N ILE A 98 -2.78 16.90 3.51
CA ILE A 98 -3.04 15.52 3.93
C ILE A 98 -3.39 14.64 2.72
N ILE A 99 -4.23 15.12 1.78
CA ILE A 99 -4.61 14.36 0.58
C ILE A 99 -3.39 14.05 -0.31
N PRO A 100 -2.55 15.04 -0.70
CA PRO A 100 -1.32 14.75 -1.42
C PRO A 100 -0.40 13.74 -0.73
N ALA A 101 -0.19 13.88 0.57
CA ALA A 101 0.63 12.96 1.34
C ALA A 101 0.03 11.54 1.38
N SER A 102 -1.28 11.42 1.58
CA SER A 102 -1.98 10.14 1.59
C SER A 102 -1.91 9.43 0.24
N LEU A 103 -2.05 10.18 -0.86
CA LEU A 103 -1.93 9.66 -2.21
C LEU A 103 -0.50 9.19 -2.48
N ALA A 104 0.51 9.98 -2.08
CA ALA A 104 1.90 9.57 -2.22
C ALA A 104 2.16 8.25 -1.50
N VAL A 105 1.85 8.14 -0.20
CA VAL A 105 2.02 6.91 0.58
C VAL A 105 1.30 5.74 -0.08
N GLY A 106 0.07 5.94 -0.57
CA GLY A 106 -0.70 4.92 -1.26
C GLY A 106 -0.03 4.43 -2.55
N LEU A 107 0.49 5.34 -3.37
CA LEU A 107 1.21 5.00 -4.61
C LEU A 107 2.51 4.24 -4.32
N LEU A 108 3.23 4.66 -3.29
CA LEU A 108 4.46 3.98 -2.86
C LEU A 108 4.15 2.57 -2.30
N ALA A 109 3.05 2.42 -1.57
CA ALA A 109 2.59 1.12 -1.07
C ALA A 109 2.14 0.21 -2.23
N ALA A 110 1.45 0.75 -3.25
CA ALA A 110 1.05 0.01 -4.44
C ALA A 110 2.27 -0.53 -5.21
N ASN A 111 3.41 0.16 -5.19
CA ASN A 111 4.65 -0.35 -5.78
C ASN A 111 5.14 -1.65 -5.13
N VAL A 112 4.91 -1.84 -3.83
CA VAL A 112 5.23 -3.11 -3.15
C VAL A 112 4.34 -4.23 -3.71
N LEU A 113 3.04 -3.95 -3.93
CA LEU A 113 2.12 -4.91 -4.55
C LEU A 113 2.49 -5.20 -6.01
N ILE A 114 2.87 -4.19 -6.79
CA ILE A 114 3.33 -4.37 -8.18
C ILE A 114 4.50 -5.36 -8.22
N VAL A 115 5.53 -5.18 -7.38
CA VAL A 115 6.68 -6.11 -7.35
C VAL A 115 6.26 -7.52 -6.91
N ASN A 116 5.35 -7.64 -5.94
CA ASN A 116 4.79 -8.93 -5.53
C ASN A 116 4.07 -9.64 -6.68
N ASN A 117 3.17 -8.94 -7.37
CA ASN A 117 2.44 -9.48 -8.52
C ASN A 117 3.38 -9.76 -9.71
N TYR A 118 4.45 -8.97 -9.87
CA TYR A 118 5.47 -9.17 -10.89
C TYR A 118 6.23 -10.48 -10.68
N ARG A 119 6.52 -10.82 -9.41
CA ARG A 119 7.14 -12.08 -9.02
C ARG A 119 6.21 -13.27 -9.28
N ASP A 120 4.94 -13.12 -8.91
CA ASP A 120 3.96 -14.21 -8.88
C ASP A 120 3.17 -14.34 -10.19
N MET A 121 3.54 -13.61 -11.25
CA MET A 121 2.77 -13.47 -12.50
C MET A 121 2.40 -14.82 -13.11
N GLU A 122 3.35 -15.74 -13.23
CA GLU A 122 3.13 -17.05 -13.85
C GLU A 122 2.19 -17.91 -13.00
N ASP A 123 2.41 -17.95 -11.69
CA ASP A 123 1.57 -18.71 -10.75
C ASP A 123 0.16 -18.14 -10.69
N ASP A 124 0.02 -16.81 -10.67
CA ASP A 124 -1.26 -16.13 -10.66
C ASP A 124 -2.05 -16.41 -11.95
N ALA A 125 -1.38 -16.43 -13.11
CA ALA A 125 -2.00 -16.75 -14.39
C ALA A 125 -2.53 -18.21 -14.42
N VAL A 126 -1.77 -19.17 -13.91
CA VAL A 126 -2.16 -20.60 -13.86
C VAL A 126 -3.43 -20.80 -13.04
N VAL A 127 -3.60 -20.08 -11.93
CA VAL A 127 -4.80 -20.19 -11.08
C VAL A 127 -5.93 -19.24 -11.51
N GLY A 128 -5.80 -18.58 -12.66
CA GLY A 128 -6.82 -17.69 -13.21
C GLY A 128 -6.94 -16.34 -12.49
N LYS A 129 -5.95 -15.97 -11.66
CA LYS A 129 -5.91 -14.69 -10.97
C LYS A 129 -5.37 -13.61 -11.92
N ARG A 130 -6.23 -12.65 -12.25
CA ARG A 130 -5.95 -11.57 -13.22
C ARG A 130 -5.47 -10.32 -12.47
N THR A 131 -4.23 -10.35 -11.97
CA THR A 131 -3.58 -9.14 -11.44
C THR A 131 -3.25 -8.17 -12.58
N THR A 132 -2.95 -6.93 -12.24
CA THR A 132 -2.52 -5.91 -13.23
C THR A 132 -1.31 -6.37 -14.05
N VAL A 133 -0.36 -7.09 -13.42
CA VAL A 133 0.81 -7.63 -14.12
C VAL A 133 0.41 -8.75 -15.10
N VAL A 134 -0.56 -9.60 -14.74
CA VAL A 134 -1.09 -10.64 -15.65
C VAL A 134 -1.86 -10.00 -16.80
N ILE A 135 -2.62 -8.92 -16.56
CA ILE A 135 -3.44 -8.25 -17.57
C ILE A 135 -2.58 -7.45 -18.56
N PHE A 136 -1.65 -6.61 -18.05
CA PHE A 136 -0.92 -5.63 -18.85
C PHE A 136 0.51 -6.06 -19.17
N GLY A 137 1.01 -7.12 -18.56
CA GLY A 137 2.34 -7.66 -18.75
C GLY A 137 3.43 -6.88 -17.99
N ARG A 138 4.59 -7.56 -17.83
CA ARG A 138 5.74 -7.04 -17.08
C ARG A 138 6.27 -5.71 -17.60
N ARG A 139 6.34 -5.53 -18.93
CA ARG A 139 6.91 -4.32 -19.52
C ARG A 139 6.10 -3.08 -19.15
N PHE A 140 4.77 -3.14 -19.27
CA PHE A 140 3.88 -2.05 -18.90
C PHE A 140 3.93 -1.79 -17.39
N MET A 141 3.83 -2.85 -16.57
CA MET A 141 3.79 -2.68 -15.12
C MET A 141 5.13 -2.27 -14.51
N SER A 142 6.27 -2.57 -15.16
CA SER A 142 7.54 -1.98 -14.73
C SER A 142 7.58 -0.46 -14.96
N LEU A 143 6.99 0.02 -16.07
CA LEU A 143 6.84 1.45 -16.31
C LEU A 143 5.85 2.08 -15.32
N ALA A 144 4.72 1.43 -15.05
CA ALA A 144 3.76 1.85 -14.04
C ALA A 144 4.40 1.98 -12.65
N TYR A 145 5.26 1.01 -12.27
CA TYR A 145 6.07 1.09 -11.04
C TYR A 145 6.90 2.38 -10.99
N LEU A 146 7.65 2.69 -12.05
CA LEU A 146 8.47 3.91 -12.09
C LEU A 146 7.61 5.17 -11.99
N LEU A 147 6.56 5.24 -12.82
CA LEU A 147 5.71 6.41 -12.91
C LEU A 147 4.92 6.67 -11.64
N SER A 148 4.48 5.63 -10.94
CA SER A 148 3.75 5.80 -9.67
C SER A 148 4.63 6.38 -8.55
N GLY A 149 5.91 6.00 -8.48
CA GLY A 149 6.84 6.62 -7.54
C GLY A 149 7.10 8.09 -7.84
N ILE A 150 7.28 8.43 -9.13
CA ILE A 150 7.42 9.83 -9.58
C ILE A 150 6.13 10.61 -9.29
N ALA A 151 4.97 10.05 -9.62
CA ALA A 151 3.67 10.67 -9.38
C ALA A 151 3.42 10.90 -7.87
N GLY A 152 3.83 9.97 -7.01
CA GLY A 152 3.77 10.15 -5.56
C GLY A 152 4.58 11.36 -5.09
N MET A 153 5.80 11.51 -5.57
CA MET A 153 6.63 12.69 -5.22
C MET A 153 6.07 13.98 -5.80
N ALA A 154 5.54 13.94 -7.03
CA ALA A 154 4.89 15.10 -7.66
C ALA A 154 3.59 15.50 -6.95
N ALA A 155 2.79 14.54 -6.50
CA ALA A 155 1.59 14.83 -5.72
C ALA A 155 1.90 15.64 -4.45
N MET A 156 3.08 15.45 -3.84
CA MET A 156 3.50 16.15 -2.65
C MET A 156 4.09 17.56 -2.92
N ILE A 157 4.06 18.11 -4.14
CA ILE A 157 4.55 19.46 -4.42
C ILE A 157 3.95 20.50 -3.46
N PRO A 158 2.63 20.51 -3.15
CA PRO A 158 2.08 21.47 -2.19
C PRO A 158 2.66 21.34 -0.78
N VAL A 159 3.16 20.17 -0.43
CA VAL A 159 3.81 19.90 0.85
C VAL A 159 5.25 20.40 0.83
N TRP A 160 6.01 20.04 -0.23
CA TRP A 160 7.41 20.46 -0.37
C TRP A 160 7.60 21.97 -0.38
N THR A 161 6.65 22.71 -0.95
CA THR A 161 6.70 24.19 -1.00
C THR A 161 6.52 24.85 0.37
N ARG A 162 6.06 24.11 1.38
CA ARG A 162 5.86 24.60 2.76
C ARG A 162 6.99 24.20 3.71
N LEU A 163 7.88 23.32 3.25
CA LEU A 163 9.02 22.84 4.03
C LEU A 163 10.29 23.64 3.64
N PRO A 164 11.29 23.67 4.52
CA PRO A 164 12.59 24.27 4.18
C PRO A 164 13.22 23.62 2.96
N LEU A 165 14.03 24.39 2.21
CA LEU A 165 14.63 23.92 0.95
C LEU A 165 15.41 22.62 1.09
N TRP A 166 16.08 22.38 2.23
CA TRP A 166 16.81 21.14 2.47
C TRP A 166 15.90 19.90 2.51
N ALA A 167 14.60 20.06 2.82
CA ALA A 167 13.64 18.95 2.82
C ALA A 167 13.43 18.37 1.41
N LEU A 168 13.79 19.10 0.35
CA LEU A 168 13.79 18.57 -1.03
C LEU A 168 14.79 17.43 -1.23
N ALA A 169 15.74 17.23 -0.30
CA ALA A 169 16.57 16.03 -0.32
C ALA A 169 15.75 14.75 -0.18
N VAL A 170 14.60 14.78 0.51
CA VAL A 170 13.75 13.60 0.74
C VAL A 170 13.21 13.01 -0.58
N PRO A 171 12.48 13.77 -1.41
CA PRO A 171 12.00 13.25 -2.70
C PRO A 171 13.16 12.88 -3.64
N VAL A 172 14.28 13.60 -3.61
CA VAL A 172 15.47 13.26 -4.43
C VAL A 172 16.04 11.90 -4.02
N VAL A 173 16.28 11.66 -2.73
CA VAL A 173 16.77 10.37 -2.21
C VAL A 173 15.80 9.25 -2.59
N TYR A 174 14.49 9.46 -2.37
CA TYR A 174 13.50 8.46 -2.74
C TYR A 174 13.55 8.13 -4.24
N ILE A 175 13.54 9.13 -5.11
CA ILE A 175 13.54 8.92 -6.58
C ILE A 175 14.80 8.18 -7.02
N VAL A 176 15.98 8.50 -6.48
CA VAL A 176 17.22 7.80 -6.81
C VAL A 176 17.12 6.31 -6.44
N LEU A 177 16.71 6.01 -5.20
CA LEU A 177 16.56 4.62 -4.74
C LEU A 177 15.47 3.88 -5.53
N HIS A 178 14.35 4.52 -5.79
CA HIS A 178 13.24 3.99 -6.58
C HIS A 178 13.68 3.66 -8.02
N PHE A 179 14.43 4.54 -8.66
CA PHE A 179 14.97 4.33 -10.00
C PHE A 179 15.97 3.17 -10.04
N MET A 180 16.82 3.04 -9.01
CA MET A 180 17.76 1.90 -8.90
C MET A 180 17.01 0.57 -8.79
N VAL A 181 15.92 0.50 -8.03
CA VAL A 181 15.08 -0.70 -7.94
C VAL A 181 14.39 -0.97 -9.29
N TRP A 182 13.88 0.06 -9.95
CA TRP A 182 13.26 -0.08 -11.27
C TRP A 182 14.21 -0.64 -12.32
N LEU A 183 15.46 -0.18 -12.38
CA LEU A 183 16.47 -0.73 -13.30
C LEU A 183 16.68 -2.24 -13.09
N GLN A 184 16.69 -2.68 -11.83
CA GLN A 184 16.83 -4.09 -11.48
C GLN A 184 15.55 -4.88 -11.79
N LEU A 185 14.36 -4.30 -11.52
CA LEU A 185 13.06 -4.91 -11.77
C LEU A 185 12.88 -5.30 -13.25
N ARG A 186 13.37 -4.47 -14.17
CA ARG A 186 13.27 -4.71 -15.61
C ARG A 186 14.05 -5.97 -16.09
N GLN A 187 15.04 -6.39 -15.33
CA GLN A 187 15.94 -7.50 -15.67
C GLN A 187 15.69 -8.72 -14.78
N ALA A 188 15.02 -8.55 -13.66
CA ALA A 188 14.84 -9.59 -12.66
C ALA A 188 13.78 -10.61 -13.09
N THR A 189 14.03 -11.88 -12.77
CA THR A 189 13.10 -13.00 -12.99
C THR A 189 13.17 -13.98 -11.82
N GLY A 190 12.07 -14.70 -11.56
CA GLY A 190 12.02 -15.75 -10.54
C GLY A 190 12.46 -15.27 -9.15
N SER A 191 13.36 -15.99 -8.51
CA SER A 191 13.81 -15.73 -7.14
C SER A 191 14.57 -14.41 -6.97
N THR A 192 15.12 -13.83 -8.05
CA THR A 192 15.82 -12.53 -8.00
C THR A 192 14.89 -11.35 -7.73
N LEU A 193 13.57 -11.56 -7.81
CA LEU A 193 12.55 -10.58 -7.45
C LEU A 193 12.32 -10.45 -5.93
N ASN A 194 12.65 -11.48 -5.14
CA ASN A 194 12.43 -11.43 -3.68
C ASN A 194 13.20 -10.28 -2.99
N PRO A 195 14.50 -10.04 -3.26
CA PRO A 195 15.19 -8.89 -2.69
C PRO A 195 14.60 -7.54 -3.12
N LEU A 196 14.02 -7.44 -4.34
CA LEU A 196 13.44 -6.19 -4.83
C LEU A 196 12.15 -5.83 -4.11
N LEU A 197 11.35 -6.83 -3.71
CA LEU A 197 10.19 -6.63 -2.85
C LEU A 197 10.60 -5.97 -1.52
N GLY A 198 11.63 -6.52 -0.86
CA GLY A 198 12.18 -5.96 0.36
C GLY A 198 12.73 -4.54 0.17
N ARG A 199 13.50 -4.29 -0.90
CA ARG A 199 14.03 -2.95 -1.21
C ARG A 199 12.93 -1.93 -1.46
N THR A 200 11.86 -2.30 -2.16
CA THR A 200 10.71 -1.41 -2.39
C THR A 200 10.02 -1.05 -1.07
N ALA A 201 9.84 -2.02 -0.17
CA ALA A 201 9.27 -1.77 1.16
C ALA A 201 10.19 -0.88 2.02
N VAL A 202 11.51 -1.12 1.97
CA VAL A 202 12.50 -0.28 2.67
C VAL A 202 12.51 1.15 2.12
N ASN A 203 12.35 1.34 0.80
CA ASN A 203 12.27 2.68 0.21
C ASN A 203 11.05 3.45 0.71
N LEU A 204 9.89 2.79 0.84
CA LEU A 204 8.70 3.39 1.43
C LEU A 204 8.93 3.77 2.90
N LEU A 205 9.52 2.87 3.68
CA LEU A 205 9.83 3.12 5.10
C LEU A 205 10.81 4.30 5.24
N LEU A 206 11.91 4.29 4.47
CA LEU A 206 12.91 5.34 4.50
C LEU A 206 12.32 6.69 4.10
N PHE A 207 11.51 6.72 3.03
CA PHE A 207 10.77 7.92 2.64
C PHE A 207 9.93 8.47 3.81
N SER A 208 9.14 7.59 4.46
CA SER A 208 8.27 7.98 5.56
C SER A 208 9.07 8.54 6.75
N LEU A 209 10.16 7.88 7.13
CA LEU A 209 11.01 8.34 8.23
C LEU A 209 11.70 9.68 7.92
N LEU A 210 12.22 9.84 6.71
CA LEU A 210 12.85 11.10 6.29
C LEU A 210 11.83 12.23 6.21
N PHE A 211 10.62 11.96 5.71
CA PHE A 211 9.55 12.94 5.65
C PHE A 211 9.09 13.38 7.04
N ILE A 212 8.88 12.44 7.96
CA ILE A 212 8.55 12.75 9.36
C ILE A 212 9.66 13.62 9.98
N SER A 213 10.92 13.22 9.81
CA SER A 213 12.05 13.97 10.34
C SER A 213 12.10 15.40 9.76
N ALA A 214 11.85 15.56 8.47
CA ALA A 214 11.81 16.87 7.83
C ALA A 214 10.64 17.75 8.34
N SER A 215 9.50 17.13 8.66
CA SER A 215 8.31 17.83 9.17
C SER A 215 8.42 18.24 10.63
N LEU A 216 9.25 17.55 11.44
CA LEU A 216 9.43 17.88 12.87
C LEU A 216 10.40 19.04 13.13
N VAL A 217 11.18 19.45 12.13
CA VAL A 217 12.19 20.52 12.26
C VAL A 217 11.60 21.88 11.84
N VAL A 218 10.35 21.92 11.43
CA VAL A 218 9.59 23.15 11.10
C VAL A 218 8.72 23.54 12.27
#